data_128448b685f4bb8886b9bcd1b77c30de
#
_entry.id   128448b685f4bb8886b9bcd1b77c30de
#
_cell.length_a   1.000
_cell.length_b   1.000
_cell.length_c   1.000
_cell.angle_alpha   90.00
_cell.angle_beta   90.00
_cell.angle_gamma   90.00
#
_symmetry.space_group_name_H-M   'P 1'
#
loop_
_entity.id
_entity.type
_entity.pdbx_description
1 polymer ?
#
loop_
_entity_poly.entity_id
_entity_poly.type
_entity_poly.pdbx_seq_one_letter_code
_entity_poly.pdbx_strand_id
1 'polypeptide(L)'
;MKAIKDAGGYCFLHICKDGLNMERYRDYAPYADVVNWGVFEVPYDLEKGRELFGGKTLMGGLPNRHGVLVDGSDAGIEAEVRKVISDFGRKGLILGADCTLATEQDLNKVRLAARTARSC
;
A
#
# COMPACT_ATOMS: atom_id res chain seq x y z
N MET A 1 -0.68 -14.85 13.16
CA MET A 1 -1.62 -13.71 13.14
C MET A 1 -2.61 -13.76 14.30
N LYS A 2 -3.35 -14.86 14.49
CA LYS A 2 -4.34 -14.98 15.58
C LYS A 2 -3.77 -14.65 16.97
N ALA A 3 -2.59 -15.16 17.31
CA ALA A 3 -1.95 -14.90 18.61
C ALA A 3 -1.67 -13.40 18.84
N ILE A 4 -1.33 -12.64 17.78
CA ILE A 4 -1.15 -11.19 17.88
C ILE A 4 -2.46 -10.50 18.21
N LYS A 5 -3.55 -10.91 17.57
CA LYS A 5 -4.89 -10.36 17.83
C LYS A 5 -5.38 -10.72 19.23
N ASP A 6 -5.19 -11.95 19.66
CA ASP A 6 -5.58 -12.43 20.99
C ASP A 6 -4.83 -11.68 22.11
N ALA A 7 -3.59 -11.23 21.82
CA ALA A 7 -2.81 -10.41 22.73
C ALA A 7 -3.14 -8.89 22.68
N GLY A 8 -4.15 -8.49 21.89
CA GLY A 8 -4.55 -7.09 21.71
C GLY A 8 -3.68 -6.28 20.78
N GLY A 9 -2.80 -6.93 20.01
CA GLY A 9 -1.92 -6.27 19.05
C GLY A 9 -2.58 -6.00 17.70
N TYR A 10 -2.00 -5.05 16.94
CA TYR A 10 -2.35 -4.81 15.54
C TYR A 10 -1.52 -5.70 14.63
N CYS A 11 -2.16 -6.26 13.60
CA CYS A 11 -1.53 -7.15 12.65
C CYS A 11 -1.49 -6.52 11.25
N PHE A 12 -0.28 -6.22 10.76
CA PHE A 12 -0.03 -5.77 9.40
C PHE A 12 0.44 -6.98 8.58
N LEU A 13 -0.35 -7.37 7.58
CA LEU A 13 -0.02 -8.45 6.66
C LEU A 13 0.63 -7.89 5.41
N HIS A 14 1.90 -8.24 5.16
CA HIS A 14 2.56 -7.99 3.88
C HIS A 14 2.59 -9.26 3.04
N ILE A 15 2.06 -9.18 1.82
CA ILE A 15 2.06 -10.26 0.85
C ILE A 15 3.09 -9.90 -0.22
N CYS A 16 4.25 -10.53 -0.13
CA CYS A 16 5.40 -10.22 -0.97
C CYS A 16 5.48 -11.12 -2.20
N LYS A 17 5.93 -10.59 -3.30
CA LYS A 17 6.25 -11.15 -4.62
C LYS A 17 5.22 -10.84 -5.70
N ASP A 18 5.67 -11.05 -6.94
CA ASP A 18 4.87 -11.04 -8.15
C ASP A 18 4.15 -12.38 -8.38
N GLY A 19 3.26 -12.42 -9.33
CA GLY A 19 2.57 -13.65 -9.74
C GLY A 19 1.73 -14.31 -8.65
N LEU A 20 1.27 -13.56 -7.65
CA LEU A 20 0.52 -14.08 -6.51
C LEU A 20 -0.91 -14.47 -6.88
N ASN A 21 -1.37 -15.60 -6.36
CA ASN A 21 -2.79 -15.88 -6.27
C ASN A 21 -3.37 -15.16 -5.04
N MET A 22 -3.86 -13.96 -5.25
CA MET A 22 -4.38 -13.10 -4.17
C MET A 22 -5.59 -13.70 -3.45
N GLU A 23 -6.43 -14.45 -4.14
CA GLU A 23 -7.65 -15.08 -3.59
C GLU A 23 -7.36 -15.98 -2.39
N ARG A 24 -6.23 -16.66 -2.39
CA ARG A 24 -5.81 -17.55 -1.28
C ARG A 24 -5.62 -16.81 0.05
N TYR A 25 -5.41 -15.49 -0.01
CA TYR A 25 -5.17 -14.68 1.20
C TYR A 25 -6.47 -14.12 1.81
N ARG A 26 -7.61 -14.36 1.20
CA ARG A 26 -8.92 -13.93 1.72
C ARG A 26 -9.14 -14.37 3.17
N ASP A 27 -8.76 -15.60 3.48
CA ASP A 27 -8.96 -16.20 4.81
C ASP A 27 -8.07 -15.59 5.89
N TYR A 28 -7.08 -14.79 5.52
CA TYR A 28 -6.26 -14.04 6.48
C TYR A 28 -6.90 -12.72 6.92
N ALA A 29 -7.89 -12.23 6.18
CA ALA A 29 -8.55 -10.95 6.47
C ALA A 29 -9.06 -10.81 7.91
N PRO A 30 -9.68 -11.83 8.56
CA PRO A 30 -10.13 -11.72 9.93
C PRO A 30 -9.02 -11.43 10.95
N TYR A 31 -7.78 -11.76 10.62
CA TYR A 31 -6.61 -11.62 11.49
C TYR A 31 -5.73 -10.42 11.14
N ALA A 32 -6.02 -9.72 10.06
CA ALA A 32 -5.29 -8.53 9.65
C ALA A 32 -6.05 -7.26 10.00
N ASP A 33 -5.34 -6.26 10.44
CA ASP A 33 -5.86 -4.88 10.57
C ASP A 33 -5.53 -4.09 9.31
N VAL A 34 -4.35 -4.33 8.74
CA VAL A 34 -3.85 -3.70 7.52
C VAL A 34 -3.29 -4.77 6.59
N VAL A 35 -3.57 -4.66 5.30
CA VAL A 35 -3.01 -5.54 4.26
C VAL A 35 -2.22 -4.71 3.26
N ASN A 36 -1.02 -5.20 2.89
CA ASN A 36 -0.13 -4.59 1.92
C ASN A 36 0.36 -5.64 0.92
N TRP A 37 0.41 -5.28 -0.36
CA TRP A 37 0.96 -6.12 -1.42
C TRP A 37 1.46 -5.24 -2.57
N GLY A 38 2.12 -5.85 -3.56
CA GLY A 38 2.56 -5.17 -4.77
C GLY A 38 1.40 -4.90 -5.73
N VAL A 39 0.71 -3.80 -5.56
CA VAL A 39 -0.45 -3.39 -6.37
C VAL A 39 -0.11 -3.33 -7.87
N PHE A 40 1.12 -2.99 -8.20
CA PHE A 40 1.62 -2.92 -9.57
C PHE A 40 2.28 -4.22 -10.06
N GLU A 41 2.41 -5.21 -9.19
CA GLU A 41 3.08 -6.49 -9.48
C GLU A 41 2.08 -7.63 -9.75
N VAL A 42 0.81 -7.44 -9.38
CA VAL A 42 -0.24 -8.45 -9.53
C VAL A 42 -1.50 -7.80 -10.10
N PRO A 43 -2.40 -8.55 -10.75
CA PRO A 43 -3.65 -8.01 -11.32
C PRO A 43 -4.72 -7.73 -10.26
N TYR A 44 -4.30 -7.15 -9.13
CA TYR A 44 -5.15 -6.74 -8.01
C TYR A 44 -4.80 -5.32 -7.60
N ASP A 45 -5.60 -4.36 -8.05
CA ASP A 45 -5.53 -2.98 -7.61
C ASP A 45 -6.12 -2.81 -6.19
N LEU A 46 -6.05 -1.59 -5.66
CA LEU A 46 -6.55 -1.30 -4.33
C LEU A 46 -8.07 -1.55 -4.19
N GLU A 47 -8.87 -1.29 -5.22
CA GLU A 47 -10.32 -1.52 -5.19
C GLU A 47 -10.65 -3.03 -5.09
N LYS A 48 -10.03 -3.84 -5.93
CA LYS A 48 -10.17 -5.30 -5.85
C LYS A 48 -9.68 -5.84 -4.51
N GLY A 49 -8.60 -5.28 -3.98
CA GLY A 49 -8.11 -5.62 -2.64
C GLY A 49 -9.09 -5.25 -1.54
N ARG A 50 -9.75 -4.08 -1.65
CA ARG A 50 -10.81 -3.68 -0.71
C ARG A 50 -11.94 -4.71 -0.66
N GLU A 51 -12.38 -5.17 -1.81
CA GLU A 51 -13.41 -6.22 -1.91
C GLU A 51 -12.92 -7.55 -1.34
N LEU A 52 -11.72 -8.00 -1.77
CA LEU A 52 -11.15 -9.28 -1.35
C LEU A 52 -10.99 -9.39 0.17
N PHE A 53 -10.52 -8.33 0.81
CA PHE A 53 -10.25 -8.31 2.25
C PHE A 53 -11.39 -7.71 3.09
N GLY A 54 -12.61 -7.60 2.53
CA GLY A 54 -13.80 -7.22 3.28
C GLY A 54 -13.73 -5.82 3.89
N GLY A 55 -13.15 -4.84 3.19
CA GLY A 55 -13.06 -3.46 3.63
C GLY A 55 -11.97 -3.17 4.67
N LYS A 56 -11.00 -4.06 4.84
CA LYS A 56 -9.84 -3.80 5.70
C LYS A 56 -9.03 -2.60 5.20
N THR A 57 -8.30 -1.96 6.11
CA THR A 57 -7.35 -0.91 5.72
C THR A 57 -6.28 -1.49 4.84
N LEU A 58 -6.03 -0.84 3.71
CA LEU A 58 -4.98 -1.23 2.76
C LEU A 58 -3.81 -0.25 2.85
N MET A 59 -2.61 -0.78 2.70
CA MET A 59 -1.39 0.01 2.64
C MET A 59 -0.73 -0.21 1.28
N GLY A 60 -0.36 0.87 0.60
CA GLY A 60 0.28 0.79 -0.72
C GLY A 60 -0.10 1.94 -1.62
N GLY A 61 -0.05 1.71 -2.92
CA GLY A 61 -0.46 2.64 -3.97
C GLY A 61 0.69 3.36 -4.66
N LEU A 62 1.93 3.19 -4.17
CA LEU A 62 3.12 3.71 -4.84
C LEU A 62 4.10 2.57 -5.15
N PRO A 63 4.57 2.45 -6.40
CA PRO A 63 5.53 1.40 -6.75
C PRO A 63 6.85 1.59 -5.98
N ASN A 64 7.50 0.48 -5.64
CA ASN A 64 8.71 0.50 -4.81
C ASN A 64 10.01 0.29 -5.59
N ARG A 65 9.96 -0.28 -6.80
CA ARG A 65 11.15 -0.60 -7.62
C ARG A 65 11.27 0.26 -8.88
N HIS A 66 10.26 1.01 -9.21
CA HIS A 66 10.18 1.92 -10.35
C HIS A 66 9.21 3.05 -10.03
N GLY A 67 9.01 3.96 -10.96
CA GLY A 67 8.02 5.03 -10.82
C GLY A 67 8.46 6.18 -9.94
N VAL A 68 7.51 6.96 -9.49
CA VAL A 68 7.75 8.31 -8.96
C VAL A 68 8.66 8.37 -7.73
N LEU A 69 8.64 7.36 -6.87
CA LEU A 69 9.52 7.34 -5.70
C LEU A 69 10.98 7.06 -6.06
N VAL A 70 11.23 6.40 -7.20
CA VAL A 70 12.59 6.03 -7.64
C VAL A 70 13.19 7.15 -8.50
N ASP A 71 12.56 7.50 -9.60
CA ASP A 71 13.08 8.41 -10.61
C ASP A 71 12.15 9.58 -10.99
N GLY A 72 11.00 9.70 -10.33
CA GLY A 72 10.05 10.77 -10.58
C GLY A 72 10.53 12.15 -10.15
N SER A 73 10.01 13.18 -10.82
CA SER A 73 10.13 14.58 -10.39
C SER A 73 9.22 14.88 -9.21
N ASP A 74 9.45 15.99 -8.54
CA ASP A 74 8.59 16.45 -7.43
C ASP A 74 7.13 16.60 -7.89
N ALA A 75 6.91 17.21 -9.06
CA ALA A 75 5.57 17.34 -9.63
C ALA A 75 4.94 15.98 -9.96
N GLY A 76 5.74 15.02 -10.42
CA GLY A 76 5.28 13.65 -10.67
C GLY A 76 4.85 12.94 -9.40
N ILE A 77 5.61 13.08 -8.32
CA ILE A 77 5.27 12.53 -7.00
C ILE A 77 3.95 13.13 -6.50
N GLU A 78 3.80 14.45 -6.56
CA GLU A 78 2.58 15.13 -6.13
C GLU A 78 1.37 14.67 -6.93
N ALA A 79 1.50 14.57 -8.25
CA ALA A 79 0.42 14.14 -9.14
C ALA A 79 -0.01 12.71 -8.83
N GLU A 80 0.94 11.78 -8.67
CA GLU A 80 0.63 10.38 -8.38
C GLU A 80 -0.03 10.21 -7.00
N VAL A 81 0.47 10.90 -5.98
CA VAL A 81 -0.13 10.88 -4.64
C VAL A 81 -1.58 11.37 -4.68
N ARG A 82 -1.83 12.50 -5.35
CA ARG A 82 -3.19 13.05 -5.51
C ARG A 82 -4.09 12.09 -6.26
N LYS A 83 -3.57 11.46 -7.31
CA LYS A 83 -4.30 10.46 -8.10
C LYS A 83 -4.73 9.28 -7.24
N VAL A 84 -3.81 8.66 -6.51
CA VAL A 84 -4.13 7.51 -5.64
C VAL A 84 -5.20 7.87 -4.62
N ILE A 85 -5.10 9.03 -3.97
CA ILE A 85 -6.08 9.48 -2.98
C ILE A 85 -7.43 9.82 -3.62
N SER A 86 -7.42 10.42 -4.81
CA SER A 86 -8.65 10.73 -5.55
C SER A 86 -9.38 9.46 -6.00
N ASP A 87 -8.65 8.49 -6.51
CA ASP A 87 -9.23 7.26 -7.08
C ASP A 87 -9.75 6.33 -5.98
N PHE A 88 -8.99 6.12 -4.92
CA PHE A 88 -9.34 5.19 -3.86
C PHE A 88 -10.08 5.82 -2.67
N GLY A 89 -9.83 7.09 -2.40
CA GLY A 89 -10.31 7.78 -1.21
C GLY A 89 -9.34 7.70 -0.03
N ARG A 90 -9.61 8.52 0.99
CA ARG A 90 -8.74 8.61 2.18
C ARG A 90 -9.06 7.55 3.22
N LYS A 91 -10.30 7.10 3.28
CA LYS A 91 -10.76 6.15 4.31
C LYS A 91 -10.30 4.74 3.96
N GLY A 92 -9.65 4.09 4.91
CA GLY A 92 -9.14 2.73 4.73
C GLY A 92 -7.87 2.66 3.89
N LEU A 93 -7.15 3.77 3.71
CA LEU A 93 -5.89 3.85 2.98
C LEU A 93 -4.77 4.34 3.90
N ILE A 94 -3.67 3.60 3.93
CA ILE A 94 -2.36 4.08 4.36
C ILE A 94 -1.52 4.19 3.08
N LEU A 95 -1.33 5.43 2.59
CA LEU A 95 -0.48 5.64 1.42
C LEU A 95 0.94 5.21 1.73
N GLY A 96 1.50 4.36 0.92
CA GLY A 96 2.84 3.83 1.10
C GLY A 96 3.37 3.15 -0.14
N ALA A 97 4.60 2.68 -0.04
CA ALA A 97 5.17 1.82 -1.06
C ALA A 97 4.55 0.42 -1.01
N ASP A 98 4.47 -0.21 -2.17
CA ASP A 98 3.89 -1.55 -2.30
C ASP A 98 4.73 -2.64 -1.63
N CYS A 99 6.04 -2.40 -1.50
CA CYS A 99 6.99 -3.30 -0.86
C CYS A 99 8.19 -2.50 -0.36
N THR A 100 9.27 -3.19 0.03
CA THR A 100 10.51 -2.61 0.51
C THR A 100 11.12 -1.65 -0.51
N LEU A 101 11.42 -0.44 -0.08
CA LEU A 101 12.20 0.53 -0.84
C LEU A 101 13.67 0.12 -0.90
N ALA A 102 14.37 0.55 -1.96
CA ALA A 102 15.81 0.31 -2.08
C ALA A 102 16.58 1.04 -0.95
N THR A 103 17.75 0.51 -0.60
CA THR A 103 18.62 1.13 0.42
C THR A 103 19.05 2.56 0.02
N GLU A 104 19.20 2.79 -1.28
CA GLU A 104 19.60 4.07 -1.88
C GLU A 104 18.43 5.04 -2.10
N GLN A 105 17.25 4.71 -1.59
CA GLN A 105 16.06 5.53 -1.76
C GLN A 105 16.27 6.96 -1.26
N ASP A 106 15.99 7.94 -2.13
CA ASP A 106 15.98 9.34 -1.72
C ASP A 106 14.79 9.60 -0.77
N LEU A 107 15.10 9.77 0.49
CA LEU A 107 14.10 10.02 1.53
C LEU A 107 13.36 11.35 1.36
N ASN A 108 13.89 12.31 0.57
CA ASN A 108 13.19 13.56 0.29
C ASN A 108 11.95 13.29 -0.58
N LYS A 109 12.03 12.35 -1.50
CA LYS A 109 10.86 11.90 -2.29
C LYS A 109 9.77 11.30 -1.41
N VAL A 110 10.14 10.46 -0.45
CA VAL A 110 9.21 9.90 0.53
C VAL A 110 8.57 10.99 1.40
N ARG A 111 9.38 11.96 1.87
CA ARG A 111 8.87 13.10 2.63
C ARG A 111 7.92 13.97 1.83
N LEU A 112 8.20 14.19 0.54
CA LEU A 112 7.33 14.92 -0.35
C LEU A 112 5.99 14.21 -0.53
N ALA A 113 6.00 12.91 -0.80
CA ALA A 113 4.79 12.09 -0.89
C ALA A 113 3.94 12.19 0.38
N ALA A 114 4.56 12.07 1.55
CA ALA A 114 3.88 12.19 2.85
C ALA A 114 3.28 13.59 3.08
N ARG A 115 3.99 14.66 2.71
CA ARG A 115 3.48 16.04 2.80
C ARG A 115 2.29 16.25 1.88
N THR A 116 2.40 15.81 0.63
CA THR A 116 1.33 15.89 -0.36
C THR A 116 0.08 15.16 0.11
N ALA A 117 0.23 13.95 0.64
CA ALA A 117 -0.90 13.19 1.17
C ALA A 117 -1.64 13.90 2.31
N ARG A 118 -0.92 14.64 3.15
CA ARG A 118 -1.54 15.43 4.24
C ARG A 118 -2.32 16.63 3.74
N SER A 119 -1.93 17.17 2.59
CA SER A 119 -2.56 18.38 2.00
C SER A 119 -3.73 18.07 1.07
N CYS A 120 -3.98 16.81 0.80
CA CYS A 120 -5.08 16.40 -0.08
C CYS A 120 -6.45 16.46 0.60
#